data_5d666001ff9feda66b4c1d242ac66a62
#
_entry.id   5d666001ff9feda66b4c1d242ac66a62
#
_cell.length_a   1.000
_cell.length_b   1.000
_cell.length_c   1.000
_cell.angle_alpha   90.00
_cell.angle_beta   90.00
_cell.angle_gamma   90.00
#
_symmetry.space_group_name_H-M   'P 1'
#
loop_
_entity.id
_entity.type
_entity.pdbx_description
1 polymer ?
#
loop_
_entity_poly.entity_id
_entity_poly.type
_entity_poly.pdbx_seq_one_letter_code
_entity_poly.pdbx_strand_id
1 'polypeptide(L)'
;MTTTSISARGLWAVLAVFFCAPAAADLRSAEDAYTRHDFTKAFHDFQELAELGQPMAQLDLAIMYARGEGARQSDIYAYAWASLAADNGSEKAKALADKLRPGLAPGSEKIAADIRGEFGNAELDARLNPRIVEDAEHEDRSRCHPVHVYMPKYPEEAASRGIQGGVYAEFSVMPDGRTRNPRIVYAFPSGTFEAAVRQSLLHSEYSEAKPGSAPIQCTQFYNFTWGASADQYPKLQSFVRETLKNAEGGDPQSQAVYGMLLVGLPQLNAPRSKAIPWFLKAAQGGVPTAQYQIGFGLLKGWGCNCEENKGLDWLRRAAQSGQPDAEVTLAMYALKGHPDEERFRQAKLWLEQAAASGSHDGKLYLSALLATTPAANGGDSKRAMSLLDEVYRGVKDDPTVHEIRAAAQANMGDFKAAVNTEREAIHKAGALKWDMTPLNERLAAYTSGQPWTGTLLIF
;
A
#
# COMPACT_ATOMS: atom_id res chain seq x y z
N MET A 1 -26.15 6.80 -50.13
CA MET A 1 -26.38 7.10 -48.70
C MET A 1 -25.44 6.22 -47.91
N THR A 2 -24.27 6.72 -47.62
CA THR A 2 -23.20 5.99 -46.91
C THR A 2 -23.26 6.39 -45.43
N THR A 3 -23.75 5.54 -44.60
CA THR A 3 -23.75 5.68 -43.15
C THR A 3 -22.33 5.42 -42.65
N THR A 4 -21.62 6.47 -42.28
CA THR A 4 -20.36 6.37 -41.55
C THR A 4 -20.66 5.99 -40.10
N SER A 5 -20.31 4.76 -39.73
CA SER A 5 -20.27 4.32 -38.34
C SER A 5 -19.14 5.06 -37.63
N ILE A 6 -19.48 5.99 -36.74
CA ILE A 6 -18.53 6.60 -35.82
C ILE A 6 -18.26 5.55 -34.74
N SER A 7 -17.12 4.85 -34.83
CA SER A 7 -16.67 3.97 -33.77
C SER A 7 -16.33 4.80 -32.53
N ALA A 8 -16.70 4.36 -31.34
CA ALA A 8 -16.41 4.99 -30.07
C ALA A 8 -14.91 5.27 -29.85
N ARG A 9 -14.03 4.57 -30.57
CA ARG A 9 -12.58 4.81 -30.61
C ARG A 9 -12.16 6.17 -31.17
N GLY A 10 -13.01 6.87 -31.94
CA GLY A 10 -12.66 8.15 -32.58
C GLY A 10 -12.77 9.36 -31.68
N LEU A 11 -13.50 9.32 -30.55
CA LEU A 11 -13.65 10.47 -29.64
C LEU A 11 -12.56 10.57 -28.57
N TRP A 12 -11.81 9.47 -28.32
CA TRP A 12 -10.76 9.42 -27.29
C TRP A 12 -9.38 9.89 -27.81
N ALA A 13 -9.20 10.04 -29.11
CA ALA A 13 -7.91 10.37 -29.72
C ALA A 13 -7.50 11.84 -29.63
N VAL A 14 -8.32 12.74 -29.08
CA VAL A 14 -8.02 14.18 -29.03
C VAL A 14 -7.55 14.65 -27.63
N LEU A 15 -7.55 13.78 -26.61
CA LEU A 15 -7.09 14.11 -25.26
C LEU A 15 -5.75 13.45 -24.86
N ALA A 16 -5.04 12.83 -25.78
CA ALA A 16 -3.77 12.15 -25.52
C ALA A 16 -2.54 13.04 -25.83
N VAL A 17 -2.50 14.24 -25.28
CA VAL A 17 -1.26 15.04 -25.26
C VAL A 17 -1.18 15.82 -23.96
N PHE A 18 -0.80 15.14 -22.91
CA PHE A 18 0.00 15.63 -21.78
C PHE A 18 0.32 14.43 -20.92
N PHE A 19 1.43 13.75 -21.24
CA PHE A 19 2.04 12.79 -20.31
C PHE A 19 2.73 13.55 -19.18
N CYS A 20 1.93 14.08 -18.27
CA CYS A 20 2.31 14.16 -16.87
C CYS A 20 1.78 12.87 -16.26
N ALA A 21 2.59 12.02 -15.63
CA ALA A 21 2.09 10.85 -14.94
C ALA A 21 1.04 11.34 -13.93
N PRO A 22 -0.25 10.99 -14.07
CA PRO A 22 -1.27 11.51 -13.18
C PRO A 22 -0.98 11.04 -11.76
N ALA A 23 -1.05 11.96 -10.81
CA ALA A 23 -1.14 11.60 -9.41
C ALA A 23 -2.32 10.64 -9.27
N ALA A 24 -2.09 9.47 -8.69
CA ALA A 24 -3.15 8.46 -8.58
C ALA A 24 -4.31 9.00 -7.76
N ALA A 25 -5.51 9.02 -8.33
CA ALA A 25 -6.71 9.46 -7.65
C ALA A 25 -7.02 8.56 -6.45
N ASP A 26 -7.45 9.14 -5.34
CA ASP A 26 -8.07 8.43 -4.22
C ASP A 26 -9.47 8.99 -3.95
N LEU A 27 -10.33 8.19 -3.37
CA LEU A 27 -11.74 8.55 -3.17
C LEU A 27 -11.89 9.83 -2.34
N ARG A 28 -11.09 9.99 -1.29
CA ARG A 28 -11.12 11.19 -0.44
C ARG A 28 -10.65 12.42 -1.19
N SER A 29 -9.60 12.30 -2.02
CA SER A 29 -9.14 13.40 -2.88
C SER A 29 -10.23 13.86 -3.84
N ALA A 30 -10.93 12.90 -4.44
CA ALA A 30 -12.06 13.15 -5.33
C ALA A 30 -13.23 13.85 -4.60
N GLU A 31 -13.60 13.34 -3.41
CA GLU A 31 -14.64 13.92 -2.56
C GLU A 31 -14.27 15.34 -2.06
N ASP A 32 -13.01 15.55 -1.65
CA ASP A 32 -12.50 16.85 -1.25
C ASP A 32 -12.51 17.86 -2.41
N ALA A 33 -12.13 17.45 -3.60
CA ALA A 33 -12.22 18.29 -4.80
C ALA A 33 -13.68 18.64 -5.11
N TYR A 34 -14.57 17.66 -5.04
CA TYR A 34 -16.02 17.86 -5.22
C TYR A 34 -16.60 18.85 -4.20
N THR A 35 -16.25 18.69 -2.93
CA THR A 35 -16.70 19.57 -1.83
C THR A 35 -16.21 21.01 -2.02
N ARG A 36 -15.00 21.19 -2.57
CA ARG A 36 -14.45 22.52 -2.90
C ARG A 36 -14.98 23.08 -4.23
N HIS A 37 -15.89 22.38 -4.90
CA HIS A 37 -16.45 22.75 -6.20
C HIS A 37 -15.40 22.77 -7.34
N ASP A 38 -14.28 22.08 -7.16
CA ASP A 38 -13.33 21.79 -8.24
C ASP A 38 -13.83 20.57 -9.03
N PHE A 39 -14.93 20.78 -9.74
CA PHE A 39 -15.61 19.70 -10.45
C PHE A 39 -14.78 19.09 -11.58
N THR A 40 -13.84 19.84 -12.15
CA THR A 40 -12.95 19.31 -13.19
C THR A 40 -12.02 18.26 -12.62
N LYS A 41 -11.37 18.57 -11.49
CA LYS A 41 -10.50 17.64 -10.80
C LYS A 41 -11.29 16.45 -10.23
N ALA A 42 -12.41 16.72 -9.55
CA ALA A 42 -13.27 15.68 -8.98
C ALA A 42 -13.73 14.68 -10.05
N PHE A 43 -14.16 15.17 -11.21
CA PHE A 43 -14.59 14.33 -12.32
C PHE A 43 -13.48 13.42 -12.82
N HIS A 44 -12.28 13.96 -13.02
CA HIS A 44 -11.11 13.19 -13.44
C HIS A 44 -10.76 12.12 -12.41
N ASP A 45 -10.67 12.48 -11.13
CA ASP A 45 -10.33 11.58 -10.05
C ASP A 45 -11.40 10.46 -9.90
N PHE A 46 -12.69 10.79 -9.91
CA PHE A 46 -13.77 9.79 -9.89
C PHE A 46 -13.76 8.90 -11.13
N GLN A 47 -13.40 9.43 -12.29
CA GLN A 47 -13.31 8.63 -13.51
C GLN A 47 -12.20 7.57 -13.41
N GLU A 48 -11.00 7.94 -12.97
CA GLU A 48 -9.90 6.99 -12.77
C GLU A 48 -10.30 5.86 -11.79
N LEU A 49 -10.96 6.20 -10.69
CA LEU A 49 -11.43 5.25 -9.69
C LEU A 49 -12.56 4.35 -10.21
N ALA A 50 -13.49 4.91 -10.98
CA ALA A 50 -14.61 4.20 -11.59
C ALA A 50 -14.12 3.18 -12.63
N GLU A 51 -13.11 3.55 -13.42
CA GLU A 51 -12.45 2.69 -14.40
C GLU A 51 -11.66 1.54 -13.75
N LEU A 52 -11.27 1.68 -12.49
CA LEU A 52 -10.69 0.62 -11.66
C LEU A 52 -11.74 -0.23 -10.94
N GLY A 53 -13.03 0.01 -11.18
CA GLY A 53 -14.12 -0.80 -10.65
C GLY A 53 -14.58 -0.39 -9.24
N GLN A 54 -14.22 0.79 -8.74
CA GLN A 54 -14.66 1.28 -7.43
C GLN A 54 -16.14 1.70 -7.46
N PRO A 55 -17.08 1.01 -6.74
CA PRO A 55 -18.51 1.23 -6.92
C PRO A 55 -19.01 2.61 -6.48
N MET A 56 -18.40 3.23 -5.46
CA MET A 56 -18.76 4.58 -5.03
C MET A 56 -18.34 5.61 -6.08
N ALA A 57 -17.12 5.50 -6.60
CA ALA A 57 -16.67 6.39 -7.66
C ALA A 57 -17.50 6.24 -8.95
N GLN A 58 -17.93 5.03 -9.29
CA GLN A 58 -18.85 4.80 -10.41
C GLN A 58 -20.20 5.50 -10.18
N LEU A 59 -20.73 5.47 -8.95
CA LEU A 59 -21.96 6.20 -8.59
C LEU A 59 -21.75 7.71 -8.65
N ASP A 60 -20.66 8.23 -8.08
CA ASP A 60 -20.38 9.66 -8.05
C ASP A 60 -20.14 10.20 -9.46
N LEU A 61 -19.41 9.47 -10.29
CA LEU A 61 -19.24 9.78 -11.70
C LEU A 61 -20.59 9.82 -12.45
N ALA A 62 -21.49 8.88 -12.15
CA ALA A 62 -22.85 8.87 -12.70
C ALA A 62 -23.64 10.12 -12.27
N ILE A 63 -23.53 10.53 -11.01
CA ILE A 63 -24.17 11.75 -10.50
C ILE A 63 -23.60 13.00 -11.19
N MET A 64 -22.29 13.08 -11.36
CA MET A 64 -21.63 14.20 -12.04
C MET A 64 -22.07 14.31 -13.50
N TYR A 65 -22.16 13.19 -14.23
CA TYR A 65 -22.74 13.20 -15.57
C TYR A 65 -24.21 13.66 -15.59
N ALA A 66 -25.02 13.20 -14.62
CA ALA A 66 -26.44 13.61 -14.54
C ALA A 66 -26.60 15.09 -14.27
N ARG A 67 -25.64 15.72 -13.57
CA ARG A 67 -25.71 17.16 -13.21
C ARG A 67 -24.92 18.07 -14.16
N GLY A 68 -24.05 17.52 -14.99
CA GLY A 68 -23.14 18.29 -15.83
C GLY A 68 -22.00 18.94 -15.04
N GLU A 69 -21.56 18.32 -13.97
CA GLU A 69 -20.48 18.78 -13.09
C GLU A 69 -19.15 18.18 -13.56
N GLY A 70 -18.20 19.02 -13.95
CA GLY A 70 -16.88 18.58 -14.48
C GLY A 70 -16.90 18.01 -15.91
N ALA A 71 -18.08 17.66 -16.43
CA ALA A 71 -18.28 17.21 -17.80
C ALA A 71 -19.63 17.71 -18.34
N ARG A 72 -19.84 17.59 -19.66
CA ARG A 72 -21.11 17.88 -20.26
C ARG A 72 -22.18 16.91 -19.71
N GLN A 73 -23.36 17.48 -19.30
CA GLN A 73 -24.49 16.69 -18.84
C GLN A 73 -24.84 15.59 -19.83
N SER A 74 -25.04 14.37 -19.34
CA SER A 74 -25.40 13.21 -20.16
C SER A 74 -26.15 12.16 -19.35
N ASP A 75 -27.44 12.03 -19.52
CA ASP A 75 -28.21 10.98 -18.87
C ASP A 75 -27.80 9.57 -19.34
N ILE A 76 -27.24 9.46 -20.54
CA ILE A 76 -26.76 8.18 -21.09
C ILE A 76 -25.55 7.68 -20.32
N TYR A 77 -24.53 8.53 -20.16
CA TYR A 77 -23.33 8.16 -19.38
C TYR A 77 -23.66 8.01 -17.89
N ALA A 78 -24.54 8.85 -17.36
CA ALA A 78 -25.05 8.71 -15.99
C ALA A 78 -25.71 7.34 -15.77
N TYR A 79 -26.57 6.92 -16.68
CA TYR A 79 -27.22 5.61 -16.65
C TYR A 79 -26.20 4.46 -16.76
N ALA A 80 -25.23 4.59 -17.69
CA ALA A 80 -24.24 3.55 -17.92
C ALA A 80 -23.37 3.31 -16.69
N TRP A 81 -22.81 4.35 -16.09
CA TRP A 81 -22.01 4.26 -14.87
C TRP A 81 -22.84 3.84 -13.65
N ALA A 82 -24.07 4.34 -13.50
CA ALA A 82 -24.98 3.90 -12.45
C ALA A 82 -25.34 2.40 -12.59
N SER A 83 -25.55 1.92 -13.81
CA SER A 83 -25.82 0.50 -14.06
C SER A 83 -24.63 -0.37 -13.68
N LEU A 84 -23.40 0.05 -14.03
CA LEU A 84 -22.18 -0.66 -13.66
C LEU A 84 -21.96 -0.67 -12.13
N ALA A 85 -22.18 0.45 -11.44
CA ALA A 85 -22.13 0.52 -10.00
C ALA A 85 -23.20 -0.36 -9.32
N ALA A 86 -24.38 -0.51 -9.92
CA ALA A 86 -25.43 -1.41 -9.44
C ALA A 86 -25.04 -2.87 -9.61
N ASP A 87 -24.41 -3.25 -10.72
CA ASP A 87 -23.86 -4.57 -10.95
C ASP A 87 -22.77 -4.92 -9.91
N ASN A 88 -22.09 -3.90 -9.37
CA ASN A 88 -21.11 -3.99 -8.28
C ASN A 88 -21.73 -3.85 -6.87
N GLY A 89 -23.05 -3.98 -6.73
CA GLY A 89 -23.76 -4.06 -5.46
C GLY A 89 -24.22 -2.74 -4.85
N SER A 90 -24.17 -1.62 -5.58
CA SER A 90 -24.65 -0.33 -5.09
C SER A 90 -26.17 -0.17 -5.27
N GLU A 91 -26.95 -0.31 -4.18
CA GLU A 91 -28.41 -0.08 -4.22
C GLU A 91 -28.79 1.37 -4.60
N LYS A 92 -27.97 2.35 -4.19
CA LYS A 92 -28.18 3.76 -4.57
C LYS A 92 -28.00 3.97 -6.07
N ALA A 93 -27.01 3.30 -6.66
CA ALA A 93 -26.76 3.36 -8.09
C ALA A 93 -27.88 2.68 -8.89
N LYS A 94 -28.41 1.56 -8.39
CA LYS A 94 -29.57 0.91 -8.97
C LYS A 94 -30.79 1.84 -9.01
N ALA A 95 -31.09 2.52 -7.90
CA ALA A 95 -32.16 3.47 -7.84
C ALA A 95 -31.98 4.64 -8.83
N LEU A 96 -30.73 5.10 -9.02
CA LEU A 96 -30.41 6.14 -10.02
C LEU A 96 -30.62 5.63 -11.45
N ALA A 97 -30.11 4.44 -11.76
CA ALA A 97 -30.24 3.80 -13.06
C ALA A 97 -31.74 3.60 -13.43
N ASP A 98 -32.53 3.09 -12.49
CA ASP A 98 -33.98 2.88 -12.69
C ASP A 98 -34.75 4.20 -12.91
N LYS A 99 -34.31 5.29 -12.27
CA LYS A 99 -34.87 6.63 -12.46
C LYS A 99 -34.53 7.21 -13.84
N LEU A 100 -33.33 6.99 -14.34
CA LEU A 100 -32.85 7.54 -15.61
C LEU A 100 -33.38 6.76 -16.82
N ARG A 101 -33.54 5.44 -16.69
CA ARG A 101 -33.95 4.54 -17.79
C ARG A 101 -35.15 4.99 -18.63
N PRO A 102 -36.28 5.47 -18.04
CA PRO A 102 -37.45 5.85 -18.82
C PRO A 102 -37.26 7.07 -19.76
N GLY A 103 -36.27 7.93 -19.46
CA GLY A 103 -35.95 9.13 -20.22
C GLY A 103 -34.92 8.95 -21.33
N LEU A 104 -34.35 7.73 -21.45
CA LEU A 104 -33.28 7.51 -22.38
C LEU A 104 -33.71 7.36 -23.82
N ALA A 105 -32.93 7.91 -24.74
CA ALA A 105 -33.12 7.74 -26.16
C ALA A 105 -32.93 6.27 -26.61
N PRO A 106 -33.59 5.80 -27.68
CA PRO A 106 -33.36 4.49 -28.23
C PRO A 106 -31.87 4.26 -28.56
N GLY A 107 -31.33 3.15 -28.14
CA GLY A 107 -29.90 2.80 -28.34
C GLY A 107 -28.95 3.17 -27.20
N SER A 108 -29.42 3.89 -26.17
CA SER A 108 -28.61 4.23 -24.97
C SER A 108 -28.15 3.00 -24.23
N GLU A 109 -28.90 1.90 -24.25
CA GLU A 109 -28.51 0.62 -23.65
C GLU A 109 -27.23 0.03 -24.25
N LYS A 110 -26.95 0.34 -25.53
CA LYS A 110 -25.70 -0.07 -26.18
C LYS A 110 -24.49 0.61 -25.53
N ILE A 111 -24.55 1.89 -25.23
CA ILE A 111 -23.47 2.64 -24.56
C ILE A 111 -23.22 2.05 -23.16
N ALA A 112 -24.31 1.74 -22.43
CA ALA A 112 -24.18 1.08 -21.13
C ALA A 112 -23.55 -0.32 -21.24
N ALA A 113 -23.88 -1.07 -22.30
CA ALA A 113 -23.26 -2.37 -22.57
C ALA A 113 -21.77 -2.22 -22.96
N ASP A 114 -21.42 -1.22 -23.75
CA ASP A 114 -20.03 -0.92 -24.12
C ASP A 114 -19.19 -0.56 -22.90
N ILE A 115 -19.69 0.28 -21.98
CA ILE A 115 -19.02 0.61 -20.73
C ILE A 115 -18.86 -0.60 -19.81
N ARG A 116 -19.89 -1.47 -19.70
CA ARG A 116 -19.76 -2.74 -18.98
C ARG A 116 -18.75 -3.68 -19.63
N GLY A 117 -18.68 -3.72 -20.96
CA GLY A 117 -17.70 -4.51 -21.69
C GLY A 117 -16.26 -4.05 -21.49
N GLU A 118 -16.06 -2.76 -21.21
CA GLU A 118 -14.73 -2.18 -21.04
C GLU A 118 -14.28 -2.10 -19.56
N PHE A 119 -15.20 -1.76 -18.68
CA PHE A 119 -14.93 -1.47 -17.26
C PHE A 119 -15.66 -2.42 -16.29
N GLY A 120 -16.29 -3.45 -16.79
CA GLY A 120 -16.93 -4.49 -15.96
C GLY A 120 -15.88 -5.37 -15.26
N ASN A 121 -16.27 -5.97 -14.14
CA ASN A 121 -15.35 -6.78 -13.33
C ASN A 121 -14.63 -7.86 -14.13
N ALA A 122 -15.33 -8.57 -15.04
CA ALA A 122 -14.73 -9.63 -15.83
C ALA A 122 -13.58 -9.14 -16.74
N GLU A 123 -13.75 -7.97 -17.37
CA GLU A 123 -12.72 -7.38 -18.22
C GLU A 123 -11.57 -6.80 -17.40
N LEU A 124 -11.89 -6.11 -16.30
CA LEU A 124 -10.89 -5.62 -15.36
C LEU A 124 -10.04 -6.76 -14.81
N ASP A 125 -10.65 -7.86 -14.42
CA ASP A 125 -9.97 -9.03 -13.91
C ASP A 125 -9.06 -9.65 -14.97
N ALA A 126 -9.52 -9.78 -16.21
CA ALA A 126 -8.70 -10.27 -17.31
C ALA A 126 -7.48 -9.37 -17.58
N ARG A 127 -7.68 -8.05 -17.54
CA ARG A 127 -6.63 -7.05 -17.77
C ARG A 127 -5.60 -7.02 -16.62
N LEU A 128 -6.04 -7.24 -15.38
CA LEU A 128 -5.23 -7.13 -14.17
C LEU A 128 -4.64 -8.47 -13.69
N ASN A 129 -4.98 -9.61 -14.33
CA ASN A 129 -4.50 -10.92 -13.89
C ASN A 129 -2.98 -11.03 -13.94
N PRO A 130 -2.34 -11.56 -12.89
CA PRO A 130 -0.91 -11.82 -12.86
C PRO A 130 -0.54 -13.01 -13.76
N ARG A 131 0.64 -12.94 -14.39
CA ARG A 131 1.26 -14.10 -15.05
C ARG A 131 2.05 -14.87 -14.02
N ILE A 132 1.55 -16.06 -13.65
CA ILE A 132 2.17 -16.92 -12.63
C ILE A 132 3.49 -17.49 -13.17
N VAL A 133 4.55 -17.44 -12.34
CA VAL A 133 5.87 -18.02 -12.62
C VAL A 133 6.31 -18.81 -11.41
N GLU A 134 6.63 -20.10 -11.60
CA GLU A 134 6.96 -21.00 -10.48
C GLU A 134 8.29 -20.65 -9.79
N ASP A 135 9.24 -20.02 -10.50
CA ASP A 135 10.60 -19.74 -10.03
C ASP A 135 10.89 -18.26 -9.78
N ALA A 136 9.87 -17.37 -9.76
CA ALA A 136 10.04 -15.91 -9.62
C ALA A 136 10.61 -15.47 -8.24
N GLU A 137 10.97 -16.39 -7.36
CA GLU A 137 11.56 -16.08 -6.06
C GLU A 137 13.02 -15.58 -6.13
N HIS A 138 13.65 -15.56 -7.33
CA HIS A 138 15.09 -15.45 -7.44
C HIS A 138 15.65 -14.03 -7.69
N GLU A 139 14.89 -13.09 -8.21
CA GLU A 139 15.49 -11.80 -8.59
C GLU A 139 15.84 -10.89 -7.41
N ASP A 140 15.08 -10.91 -6.34
CA ASP A 140 15.32 -10.02 -5.19
C ASP A 140 16.44 -10.53 -4.25
N ARG A 141 16.67 -11.86 -4.20
CA ARG A 141 17.74 -12.45 -3.39
C ARG A 141 19.14 -12.21 -3.96
N SER A 142 19.28 -11.94 -5.26
CA SER A 142 20.57 -11.78 -5.91
C SER A 142 21.31 -10.49 -5.51
N ARG A 143 20.58 -9.50 -4.96
CA ARG A 143 21.16 -8.20 -4.55
C ARG A 143 21.45 -8.11 -3.05
N CYS A 144 20.76 -8.91 -2.24
CA CYS A 144 20.80 -8.84 -0.80
C CYS A 144 21.60 -10.01 -0.25
N HIS A 145 22.89 -9.78 0.00
CA HIS A 145 23.79 -10.80 0.51
C HIS A 145 23.91 -10.69 2.03
N PRO A 146 23.20 -11.53 2.83
CA PRO A 146 23.30 -11.49 4.28
C PRO A 146 24.67 -11.93 4.75
N VAL A 147 25.27 -11.18 5.66
CA VAL A 147 26.50 -11.53 6.38
C VAL A 147 26.15 -12.17 7.71
N HIS A 148 25.23 -11.55 8.44
CA HIS A 148 24.72 -12.07 9.69
C HIS A 148 23.23 -11.73 9.83
N VAL A 149 22.37 -12.76 9.83
CA VAL A 149 20.93 -12.60 10.08
C VAL A 149 20.65 -12.91 11.54
N TYR A 150 20.22 -11.91 12.28
CA TYR A 150 19.70 -12.11 13.63
C TYR A 150 18.38 -12.86 13.55
N MET A 151 18.22 -13.92 14.33
CA MET A 151 16.95 -14.63 14.42
C MET A 151 16.03 -13.91 15.39
N PRO A 152 14.77 -13.64 15.01
CA PRO A 152 13.81 -12.98 15.90
C PRO A 152 13.53 -13.87 17.12
N LYS A 153 13.44 -13.25 18.30
CA LYS A 153 13.00 -13.95 19.51
C LYS A 153 11.56 -14.38 19.37
N TYR A 154 11.28 -15.63 19.70
CA TYR A 154 9.91 -16.12 19.76
C TYR A 154 9.15 -15.37 20.87
N PRO A 155 8.01 -14.70 20.59
CA PRO A 155 7.25 -14.01 21.63
C PRO A 155 6.74 -15.01 22.69
N GLU A 156 6.90 -14.67 23.98
CA GLU A 156 6.57 -15.57 25.09
C GLU A 156 5.09 -16.00 25.08
N GLU A 157 4.17 -15.07 24.77
CA GLU A 157 2.76 -15.38 24.66
C GLU A 157 2.48 -16.36 23.51
N ALA A 158 3.12 -16.17 22.36
CA ALA A 158 2.99 -17.07 21.22
C ALA A 158 3.57 -18.46 21.54
N ALA A 159 4.71 -18.51 22.24
CA ALA A 159 5.35 -19.75 22.68
C ALA A 159 4.46 -20.52 23.65
N SER A 160 3.91 -19.85 24.67
CA SER A 160 3.03 -20.48 25.66
C SER A 160 1.75 -21.07 25.08
N ARG A 161 1.29 -20.50 23.94
CA ARG A 161 0.08 -20.95 23.23
C ARG A 161 0.38 -21.83 22.02
N GLY A 162 1.66 -22.09 21.72
CA GLY A 162 2.08 -22.86 20.55
C GLY A 162 1.66 -22.23 19.21
N ILE A 163 1.54 -20.90 19.15
CA ILE A 163 1.14 -20.19 17.93
C ILE A 163 2.32 -20.18 16.97
N GLN A 164 2.14 -20.69 15.77
CA GLN A 164 3.14 -20.72 14.70
C GLN A 164 2.74 -19.79 13.56
N GLY A 165 3.70 -19.42 12.71
CA GLY A 165 3.40 -18.58 11.56
C GLY A 165 4.61 -18.11 10.80
N GLY A 166 4.39 -17.09 9.97
CA GLY A 166 5.43 -16.49 9.17
C GLY A 166 5.24 -14.99 9.01
N VAL A 167 6.36 -14.29 8.87
CA VAL A 167 6.40 -12.86 8.63
C VAL A 167 7.29 -12.58 7.44
N TYR A 168 6.80 -11.77 6.54
CA TYR A 168 7.58 -11.24 5.44
C TYR A 168 7.82 -9.76 5.68
N ALA A 169 9.09 -9.37 5.68
CA ALA A 169 9.49 -8.00 5.89
C ALA A 169 10.27 -7.46 4.69
N GLU A 170 10.05 -6.19 4.39
CA GLU A 170 10.85 -5.38 3.47
C GLU A 170 11.68 -4.40 4.30
N PHE A 171 12.90 -4.12 3.86
CA PHE A 171 13.83 -3.21 4.54
C PHE A 171 14.87 -2.68 3.58
N SER A 172 15.52 -1.58 3.95
CA SER A 172 16.61 -1.00 3.20
C SER A 172 17.95 -1.48 3.75
N VAL A 173 18.83 -1.98 2.89
CA VAL A 173 20.25 -2.22 3.21
C VAL A 173 21.02 -0.99 2.75
N MET A 174 21.64 -0.31 3.71
CA MET A 174 22.45 0.87 3.48
C MET A 174 23.84 0.49 2.93
N PRO A 175 24.61 1.45 2.36
CA PRO A 175 25.96 1.19 1.88
C PRO A 175 26.91 0.61 2.93
N ASP A 176 26.68 0.91 4.21
CA ASP A 176 27.41 0.36 5.35
C ASP A 176 27.00 -1.09 5.72
N GLY A 177 26.13 -1.71 4.93
CA GLY A 177 25.62 -3.06 5.18
C GLY A 177 24.56 -3.13 6.30
N ARG A 178 24.16 -2.01 6.89
CA ARG A 178 23.16 -1.98 7.97
C ARG A 178 21.77 -1.83 7.43
N THR A 179 20.81 -2.37 8.18
CA THR A 179 19.40 -2.33 7.80
C THR A 179 18.70 -1.13 8.40
N ARG A 180 17.80 -0.52 7.62
CA ARG A 180 16.91 0.56 8.05
C ARG A 180 15.49 0.33 7.55
N ASN A 181 14.55 1.00 8.17
CA ASN A 181 13.13 1.03 7.79
C ASN A 181 12.50 -0.37 7.62
N PRO A 182 12.60 -1.27 8.62
CA PRO A 182 11.97 -2.58 8.52
C PRO A 182 10.44 -2.43 8.47
N ARG A 183 9.83 -2.81 7.36
CA ARG A 183 8.38 -2.80 7.12
C ARG A 183 7.85 -4.21 7.03
N ILE A 184 6.74 -4.49 7.69
CA ILE A 184 6.06 -5.77 7.57
C ILE A 184 5.07 -5.71 6.42
N VAL A 185 5.27 -6.53 5.42
CA VAL A 185 4.41 -6.60 4.22
C VAL A 185 3.46 -7.79 4.25
N TYR A 186 3.72 -8.73 5.15
CA TYR A 186 2.88 -9.88 5.40
C TYR A 186 3.17 -10.43 6.79
N ALA A 187 2.12 -10.80 7.54
CA ALA A 187 2.23 -11.54 8.80
C ALA A 187 1.05 -12.49 8.97
N PHE A 188 1.35 -13.72 9.39
CA PHE A 188 0.34 -14.68 9.77
C PHE A 188 0.80 -15.47 11.01
N PRO A 189 -0.04 -15.53 12.08
CA PRO A 189 -1.17 -14.64 12.31
C PRO A 189 -0.72 -13.20 12.56
N SER A 190 -1.54 -12.23 12.16
CA SER A 190 -1.25 -10.81 12.35
C SER A 190 -1.22 -10.41 13.82
N GLY A 191 -0.37 -9.44 14.17
CA GLY A 191 -0.23 -8.90 15.52
C GLY A 191 0.60 -9.76 16.48
N THR A 192 1.28 -10.80 15.97
CA THR A 192 1.97 -11.78 16.84
C THR A 192 3.50 -11.68 16.77
N PHE A 193 4.07 -11.63 15.57
CA PHE A 193 5.50 -11.80 15.35
C PHE A 193 6.21 -10.55 14.81
N GLU A 194 5.45 -9.55 14.39
CA GLU A 194 5.93 -8.38 13.65
C GLU A 194 6.99 -7.59 14.43
N ALA A 195 6.75 -7.34 15.72
CA ALA A 195 7.69 -6.60 16.56
C ALA A 195 9.03 -7.34 16.71
N ALA A 196 8.99 -8.67 16.86
CA ALA A 196 10.20 -9.49 16.97
C ALA A 196 11.01 -9.46 15.66
N VAL A 197 10.35 -9.45 14.50
CA VAL A 197 11.01 -9.36 13.20
C VAL A 197 11.61 -7.98 12.98
N ARG A 198 10.91 -6.89 13.29
CA ARG A 198 11.47 -5.53 13.19
C ARG A 198 12.74 -5.41 14.03
N GLN A 199 12.70 -5.88 15.28
CA GLN A 199 13.86 -5.86 16.18
C GLN A 199 15.02 -6.70 15.63
N SER A 200 14.75 -7.88 15.10
CA SER A 200 15.75 -8.77 14.49
C SER A 200 16.44 -8.11 13.30
N LEU A 201 15.64 -7.47 12.42
CA LEU A 201 16.17 -6.79 11.24
C LEU A 201 17.11 -5.65 11.59
N LEU A 202 16.80 -4.82 12.59
CA LEU A 202 17.66 -3.72 13.01
C LEU A 202 19.08 -4.17 13.43
N HIS A 203 19.25 -5.43 13.85
CA HIS A 203 20.53 -6.01 14.24
C HIS A 203 21.20 -6.83 13.12
N SER A 204 20.50 -7.08 12.02
CA SER A 204 21.01 -7.89 10.92
C SER A 204 22.01 -7.11 10.07
N GLU A 205 23.00 -7.84 9.53
CA GLU A 205 24.11 -7.30 8.74
C GLU A 205 24.10 -7.92 7.33
N TYR A 206 24.30 -7.08 6.34
CA TYR A 206 24.40 -7.45 4.93
C TYR A 206 25.75 -6.99 4.36
N SER A 207 26.08 -7.45 3.15
CA SER A 207 27.30 -7.00 2.48
C SER A 207 27.31 -5.51 2.25
N GLU A 208 28.42 -4.87 2.60
CA GLU A 208 28.64 -3.45 2.31
C GLU A 208 28.67 -3.19 0.81
N ALA A 209 28.15 -2.05 0.41
CA ALA A 209 28.22 -1.54 -0.94
C ALA A 209 29.29 -0.44 -1.05
N LYS A 210 29.56 0.05 -2.25
CA LYS A 210 30.46 1.19 -2.44
C LYS A 210 29.92 2.41 -1.71
N PRO A 211 30.76 3.17 -1.00
CA PRO A 211 30.37 4.43 -0.40
C PRO A 211 29.65 5.35 -1.42
N GLY A 212 28.53 5.93 -1.00
CA GLY A 212 27.70 6.78 -1.87
C GLY A 212 26.76 6.04 -2.81
N SER A 213 26.71 4.70 -2.77
CA SER A 213 25.67 3.93 -3.47
C SER A 213 24.28 4.23 -2.89
N ALA A 214 23.24 4.08 -3.71
CA ALA A 214 21.87 4.11 -3.23
C ALA A 214 21.59 2.88 -2.33
N PRO A 215 20.73 3.00 -1.31
CA PRO A 215 20.26 1.87 -0.53
C PRO A 215 19.59 0.81 -1.41
N ILE A 216 19.72 -0.45 -1.01
CA ILE A 216 19.09 -1.59 -1.72
C ILE A 216 17.87 -2.01 -0.94
N GLN A 217 16.71 -2.08 -1.61
CA GLN A 217 15.49 -2.63 -1.02
C GLN A 217 15.58 -4.16 -1.00
N CYS A 218 15.45 -4.72 0.18
CA CYS A 218 15.55 -6.15 0.43
C CYS A 218 14.30 -6.69 1.09
N THR A 219 14.09 -7.98 0.93
CA THR A 219 12.99 -8.69 1.56
C THR A 219 13.50 -9.94 2.27
N GLN A 220 12.91 -10.26 3.42
CA GLN A 220 13.25 -11.45 4.19
C GLN A 220 12.00 -12.10 4.76
N PHE A 221 11.92 -13.43 4.64
CA PHE A 221 10.89 -14.23 5.27
C PHE A 221 11.39 -14.88 6.55
N TYR A 222 10.62 -14.76 7.63
CA TYR A 222 10.90 -15.37 8.92
C TYR A 222 9.82 -16.38 9.28
N ASN A 223 10.26 -17.61 9.57
CA ASN A 223 9.40 -18.70 10.02
C ASN A 223 9.43 -18.81 11.54
N PHE A 224 8.26 -18.91 12.15
CA PHE A 224 8.08 -19.19 13.56
C PHE A 224 7.48 -20.57 13.73
N THR A 225 8.32 -21.55 14.03
CA THR A 225 7.92 -22.92 14.33
C THR A 225 8.21 -23.23 15.79
N TRP A 226 7.28 -23.89 16.49
CA TRP A 226 7.46 -24.28 17.87
C TRP A 226 7.50 -25.79 17.99
N GLY A 227 8.67 -26.32 18.22
CA GLY A 227 9.00 -27.60 18.89
C GLY A 227 8.53 -28.91 18.29
N ALA A 228 7.66 -28.99 17.29
CA ALA A 228 7.15 -30.28 16.83
C ALA A 228 6.76 -30.28 15.34
N SER A 229 6.77 -31.46 14.74
CA SER A 229 6.30 -31.67 13.37
C SER A 229 4.81 -31.37 13.20
N ALA A 230 4.38 -31.07 11.97
CA ALA A 230 2.99 -30.77 11.63
C ALA A 230 1.96 -31.82 12.13
N ASP A 231 2.41 -33.06 12.30
CA ASP A 231 1.59 -34.19 12.79
C ASP A 231 1.15 -34.03 14.25
N GLN A 232 1.78 -33.14 15.00
CA GLN A 232 1.46 -32.90 16.42
C GLN A 232 0.44 -31.79 16.66
N TYR A 233 -0.09 -31.17 15.60
CA TYR A 233 -1.07 -30.08 15.71
C TYR A 233 -2.41 -30.40 15.02
N PRO A 234 -3.21 -31.29 15.57
CA PRO A 234 -4.49 -31.67 14.95
C PRO A 234 -5.44 -30.48 14.71
N LYS A 235 -5.38 -29.46 15.59
CA LYS A 235 -6.18 -28.23 15.46
C LYS A 235 -5.75 -27.40 14.26
N LEU A 236 -4.44 -27.23 14.02
CA LEU A 236 -3.93 -26.50 12.87
C LEU A 236 -4.28 -27.21 11.56
N GLN A 237 -4.11 -28.53 11.51
CA GLN A 237 -4.48 -29.33 10.34
C GLN A 237 -5.99 -29.27 10.07
N SER A 238 -6.81 -29.30 11.12
CA SER A 238 -8.27 -29.15 11.00
C SER A 238 -8.62 -27.78 10.43
N PHE A 239 -8.01 -26.72 10.96
CA PHE A 239 -8.21 -25.36 10.47
C PHE A 239 -7.81 -25.21 8.99
N VAL A 240 -6.64 -25.73 8.60
CA VAL A 240 -6.19 -25.69 7.20
C VAL A 240 -7.17 -26.42 6.28
N ARG A 241 -7.62 -27.61 6.66
CA ARG A 241 -8.60 -28.41 5.87
C ARG A 241 -9.96 -27.73 5.75
N GLU A 242 -10.45 -27.14 6.83
CA GLU A 242 -11.72 -26.40 6.85
C GLU A 242 -11.63 -25.14 6.00
N THR A 243 -10.55 -24.39 6.13
CA THR A 243 -10.28 -23.20 5.31
C THR A 243 -10.22 -23.56 3.83
N LEU A 244 -9.49 -24.64 3.47
CA LEU A 244 -9.41 -25.10 2.07
C LEU A 244 -10.80 -25.48 1.54
N LYS A 245 -11.60 -26.26 2.31
CA LYS A 245 -12.94 -26.65 1.93
C LYS A 245 -13.85 -25.44 1.63
N ASN A 246 -13.79 -24.43 2.48
CA ASN A 246 -14.58 -23.21 2.30
C ASN A 246 -14.08 -22.40 1.11
N ALA A 247 -12.76 -22.31 0.91
CA ALA A 247 -12.13 -21.65 -0.23
C ALA A 247 -12.50 -22.31 -1.56
N GLU A 248 -12.50 -23.66 -1.61
CA GLU A 248 -12.99 -24.45 -2.77
C GLU A 248 -14.49 -24.25 -2.99
N GLY A 249 -15.25 -24.02 -1.92
CA GLY A 249 -16.66 -23.65 -1.97
C GLY A 249 -16.94 -22.24 -2.48
N GLY A 250 -15.90 -21.44 -2.76
CA GLY A 250 -16.02 -20.11 -3.37
C GLY A 250 -16.06 -18.96 -2.36
N ASP A 251 -15.88 -19.20 -1.03
CA ASP A 251 -15.85 -18.13 -0.05
C ASP A 251 -14.58 -17.26 -0.18
N PRO A 252 -14.69 -15.96 -0.54
CA PRO A 252 -13.52 -15.13 -0.82
C PRO A 252 -12.62 -14.90 0.41
N GLN A 253 -13.19 -14.85 1.61
CA GLN A 253 -12.40 -14.68 2.83
C GLN A 253 -11.56 -15.93 3.11
N SER A 254 -12.16 -17.12 2.97
CA SER A 254 -11.43 -18.38 3.11
C SER A 254 -10.36 -18.55 2.01
N GLN A 255 -10.62 -18.07 0.79
CA GLN A 255 -9.62 -18.06 -0.29
C GLN A 255 -8.42 -17.18 0.08
N ALA A 256 -8.65 -15.96 0.61
CA ALA A 256 -7.59 -15.09 1.10
C ALA A 256 -6.79 -15.75 2.23
N VAL A 257 -7.49 -16.29 3.23
CA VAL A 257 -6.85 -16.96 4.38
C VAL A 257 -6.05 -18.18 3.92
N TYR A 258 -6.57 -18.98 2.99
CA TYR A 258 -5.83 -20.14 2.47
C TYR A 258 -4.58 -19.73 1.69
N GLY A 259 -4.66 -18.69 0.87
CA GLY A 259 -3.49 -18.07 0.24
C GLY A 259 -2.44 -17.64 1.28
N MET A 260 -2.87 -17.00 2.36
CA MET A 260 -2.00 -16.61 3.47
C MET A 260 -1.38 -17.82 4.19
N LEU A 261 -2.14 -18.90 4.41
CA LEU A 261 -1.60 -20.14 4.99
C LEU A 261 -0.50 -20.76 4.12
N LEU A 262 -0.69 -20.79 2.80
CA LEU A 262 0.32 -21.29 1.86
C LEU A 262 1.63 -20.50 1.92
N VAL A 263 1.57 -19.19 2.11
CA VAL A 263 2.76 -18.34 2.26
C VAL A 263 3.36 -18.45 3.65
N GLY A 264 2.53 -18.45 4.70
CA GLY A 264 2.95 -18.23 6.08
C GLY A 264 3.22 -19.49 6.89
N LEU A 265 2.77 -20.67 6.46
CA LEU A 265 2.99 -21.92 7.19
C LEU A 265 4.06 -22.77 6.50
N PRO A 266 5.27 -22.88 7.10
CA PRO A 266 6.38 -23.67 6.55
C PRO A 266 6.02 -25.14 6.34
N GLN A 267 5.10 -25.67 7.15
CA GLN A 267 4.64 -27.05 7.09
C GLN A 267 3.91 -27.39 5.80
N LEU A 268 3.33 -26.40 5.13
CA LEU A 268 2.68 -26.61 3.83
C LEU A 268 3.70 -26.67 2.69
N ASN A 269 4.94 -26.23 2.92
CA ASN A 269 6.05 -26.25 1.97
C ASN A 269 5.62 -25.85 0.53
N ALA A 270 4.79 -24.82 0.46
CA ALA A 270 4.21 -24.36 -0.80
C ALA A 270 5.01 -23.18 -1.36
N PRO A 271 5.41 -23.20 -2.65
CA PRO A 271 5.95 -22.02 -3.29
C PRO A 271 4.87 -20.95 -3.40
N ARG A 272 5.27 -19.67 -3.41
CA ARG A 272 4.32 -18.54 -3.48
C ARG A 272 3.40 -18.57 -4.69
N SER A 273 3.91 -19.07 -5.81
CA SER A 273 3.11 -19.29 -7.02
C SER A 273 1.82 -20.06 -6.76
N LYS A 274 1.80 -20.95 -5.77
CA LYS A 274 0.59 -21.70 -5.37
C LYS A 274 -0.43 -20.84 -4.61
N ALA A 275 0.00 -19.75 -3.98
CA ALA A 275 -0.90 -18.83 -3.27
C ALA A 275 -1.57 -17.82 -4.22
N ILE A 276 -0.90 -17.45 -5.33
CA ILE A 276 -1.39 -16.45 -6.29
C ILE A 276 -2.80 -16.74 -6.79
N PRO A 277 -3.16 -17.97 -7.25
CA PRO A 277 -4.53 -18.25 -7.72
C PRO A 277 -5.59 -18.03 -6.63
N TRP A 278 -5.26 -18.30 -5.37
CA TRP A 278 -6.17 -18.11 -4.24
C TRP A 278 -6.34 -16.64 -3.91
N PHE A 279 -5.23 -15.89 -3.86
CA PHE A 279 -5.30 -14.45 -3.71
C PHE A 279 -6.05 -13.78 -4.86
N LEU A 280 -5.86 -14.24 -6.10
CA LEU A 280 -6.57 -13.68 -7.24
C LEU A 280 -8.08 -13.87 -7.11
N LYS A 281 -8.55 -15.09 -6.81
CA LYS A 281 -9.98 -15.35 -6.59
C LYS A 281 -10.56 -14.48 -5.46
N ALA A 282 -9.84 -14.39 -4.35
CA ALA A 282 -10.24 -13.56 -3.22
C ALA A 282 -10.26 -12.06 -3.58
N ALA A 283 -9.27 -11.58 -4.33
CA ALA A 283 -9.15 -10.21 -4.80
C ALA A 283 -10.30 -9.83 -5.76
N GLN A 284 -10.64 -10.74 -6.66
CA GLN A 284 -11.82 -10.65 -7.54
C GLN A 284 -13.13 -10.63 -6.73
N GLY A 285 -13.18 -11.38 -5.64
CA GLY A 285 -14.26 -11.34 -4.65
C GLY A 285 -14.25 -10.11 -3.73
N GLY A 286 -13.39 -9.11 -3.99
CA GLY A 286 -13.37 -7.84 -3.28
C GLY A 286 -12.61 -7.84 -1.94
N VAL A 287 -11.82 -8.88 -1.61
CA VAL A 287 -11.07 -8.94 -0.35
C VAL A 287 -9.85 -8.02 -0.40
N PRO A 288 -9.78 -6.93 0.40
CA PRO A 288 -8.74 -5.90 0.27
C PRO A 288 -7.33 -6.44 0.54
N THR A 289 -7.18 -7.33 1.53
CA THR A 289 -5.90 -7.97 1.85
C THR A 289 -5.38 -8.80 0.68
N ALA A 290 -6.27 -9.52 -0.03
CA ALA A 290 -5.88 -10.30 -1.20
C ALA A 290 -5.51 -9.40 -2.39
N GLN A 291 -6.23 -8.30 -2.61
CA GLN A 291 -5.88 -7.27 -3.60
C GLN A 291 -4.49 -6.70 -3.33
N TYR A 292 -4.18 -6.41 -2.05
CA TYR A 292 -2.85 -5.98 -1.63
C TYR A 292 -1.79 -7.04 -1.96
N GLN A 293 -2.03 -8.31 -1.63
CA GLN A 293 -1.06 -9.39 -1.87
C GLN A 293 -0.78 -9.59 -3.37
N ILE A 294 -1.79 -9.48 -4.23
CA ILE A 294 -1.61 -9.50 -5.69
C ILE A 294 -0.83 -8.27 -6.16
N GLY A 295 -1.22 -7.07 -5.71
CA GLY A 295 -0.56 -5.83 -6.10
C GLY A 295 0.92 -5.81 -5.70
N PHE A 296 1.21 -6.19 -4.45
CA PHE A 296 2.57 -6.26 -3.96
C PHE A 296 3.37 -7.37 -4.66
N GLY A 297 2.76 -8.52 -4.92
CA GLY A 297 3.35 -9.62 -5.69
C GLY A 297 3.77 -9.19 -7.09
N LEU A 298 2.91 -8.44 -7.80
CA LEU A 298 3.20 -7.89 -9.12
C LEU A 298 4.30 -6.81 -9.10
N LEU A 299 4.41 -6.01 -8.03
CA LEU A 299 5.50 -5.04 -7.89
C LEU A 299 6.86 -5.72 -7.65
N LYS A 300 6.87 -6.87 -6.98
CA LYS A 300 8.09 -7.55 -6.53
C LYS A 300 8.42 -8.80 -7.34
N GLY A 301 7.57 -9.22 -8.23
CA GLY A 301 7.74 -10.49 -8.95
C GLY A 301 7.53 -11.72 -8.06
N TRP A 302 6.64 -11.66 -7.06
CA TRP A 302 6.43 -12.75 -6.10
C TRP A 302 5.44 -13.81 -6.59
N GLY A 303 5.94 -14.93 -7.04
CA GLY A 303 5.14 -16.02 -7.58
C GLY A 303 4.46 -15.66 -8.91
N CYS A 304 4.79 -14.51 -9.47
CA CYS A 304 4.32 -14.02 -10.76
C CYS A 304 5.36 -13.07 -11.37
N ASN A 305 5.21 -12.74 -12.65
CA ASN A 305 6.05 -11.74 -13.29
C ASN A 305 5.91 -10.37 -12.61
N CYS A 306 6.99 -9.60 -12.59
CA CYS A 306 6.95 -8.20 -12.20
C CYS A 306 6.23 -7.39 -13.29
N GLU A 307 5.05 -6.84 -12.94
CA GLU A 307 4.20 -6.03 -13.83
C GLU A 307 3.74 -4.78 -13.04
N GLU A 308 4.61 -3.77 -12.99
CA GLU A 308 4.48 -2.60 -12.09
C GLU A 308 3.12 -1.91 -12.20
N ASN A 309 2.66 -1.60 -13.41
CA ASN A 309 1.39 -0.88 -13.60
C ASN A 309 0.20 -1.67 -13.07
N LYS A 310 0.13 -2.98 -13.37
CA LYS A 310 -0.92 -3.86 -12.81
C LYS A 310 -0.83 -3.93 -11.29
N GLY A 311 0.40 -3.98 -10.76
CA GLY A 311 0.63 -3.98 -9.31
C GLY A 311 0.07 -2.74 -8.64
N LEU A 312 0.32 -1.56 -9.22
CA LEU A 312 -0.21 -0.30 -8.73
C LEU A 312 -1.74 -0.24 -8.81
N ASP A 313 -2.35 -0.77 -9.87
CA ASP A 313 -3.80 -0.80 -10.01
C ASP A 313 -4.46 -1.69 -8.94
N TRP A 314 -3.89 -2.86 -8.65
CA TRP A 314 -4.36 -3.70 -7.54
C TRP A 314 -4.17 -3.03 -6.18
N LEU A 315 -3.04 -2.33 -5.96
CA LEU A 315 -2.79 -1.59 -4.73
C LEU A 315 -3.78 -0.43 -4.56
N ARG A 316 -4.12 0.29 -5.63
CA ARG A 316 -5.16 1.34 -5.58
C ARG A 316 -6.51 0.76 -5.18
N ARG A 317 -6.93 -0.37 -5.78
CA ARG A 317 -8.17 -1.07 -5.37
C ARG A 317 -8.15 -1.45 -3.89
N ALA A 318 -7.05 -2.01 -3.41
CA ALA A 318 -6.90 -2.38 -2.00
C ALA A 318 -6.97 -1.16 -1.07
N ALA A 319 -6.27 -0.08 -1.39
CA ALA A 319 -6.25 1.15 -0.62
C ALA A 319 -7.62 1.83 -0.57
N GLN A 320 -8.34 1.87 -1.71
CA GLN A 320 -9.72 2.36 -1.77
C GLN A 320 -10.68 1.58 -0.86
N SER A 321 -10.37 0.31 -0.63
CA SER A 321 -11.11 -0.55 0.29
C SER A 321 -10.57 -0.49 1.73
N GLY A 322 -9.69 0.48 2.02
CA GLY A 322 -9.16 0.74 3.36
C GLY A 322 -8.10 -0.25 3.82
N GLN A 323 -7.29 -0.80 2.89
CA GLN A 323 -6.16 -1.66 3.24
C GLN A 323 -4.92 -0.81 3.59
N PRO A 324 -4.51 -0.72 4.87
CA PRO A 324 -3.46 0.22 5.28
C PRO A 324 -2.09 -0.06 4.66
N ASP A 325 -1.75 -1.32 4.42
CA ASP A 325 -0.46 -1.68 3.81
C ASP A 325 -0.38 -1.26 2.35
N ALA A 326 -1.53 -1.23 1.65
CA ALA A 326 -1.63 -0.71 0.29
C ALA A 326 -1.47 0.81 0.27
N GLU A 327 -2.13 1.52 1.20
CA GLU A 327 -2.02 2.97 1.38
C GLU A 327 -0.56 3.39 1.63
N VAL A 328 0.12 2.70 2.56
CA VAL A 328 1.55 2.93 2.85
C VAL A 328 2.41 2.65 1.61
N THR A 329 2.16 1.55 0.91
CA THR A 329 2.95 1.18 -0.27
C THR A 329 2.80 2.21 -1.40
N LEU A 330 1.59 2.68 -1.66
CA LEU A 330 1.32 3.74 -2.63
C LEU A 330 1.98 5.07 -2.23
N ALA A 331 1.93 5.43 -0.95
CA ALA A 331 2.58 6.63 -0.44
C ALA A 331 4.11 6.57 -0.62
N MET A 332 4.74 5.44 -0.27
CA MET A 332 6.17 5.24 -0.49
C MET A 332 6.54 5.33 -1.98
N TYR A 333 5.70 4.73 -2.83
CA TYR A 333 5.89 4.80 -4.27
C TYR A 333 5.78 6.24 -4.80
N ALA A 334 4.81 7.01 -4.31
CA ALA A 334 4.64 8.41 -4.68
C ALA A 334 5.79 9.30 -4.20
N LEU A 335 6.41 8.99 -3.04
CA LEU A 335 7.54 9.74 -2.47
C LEU A 335 8.90 9.36 -3.07
N LYS A 336 8.97 8.27 -3.84
CA LYS A 336 10.23 7.80 -4.42
C LYS A 336 10.83 8.83 -5.39
N GLY A 337 12.13 9.11 -5.22
CA GLY A 337 12.85 10.10 -6.04
C GLY A 337 12.58 11.54 -5.58
N HIS A 338 12.32 12.42 -6.52
CA HIS A 338 11.97 13.82 -6.25
C HIS A 338 10.48 14.04 -6.55
N PRO A 339 9.58 13.83 -5.59
CA PRO A 339 8.16 14.02 -5.80
C PRO A 339 7.85 15.50 -6.09
N ASP A 340 6.95 15.74 -7.04
CA ASP A 340 6.32 17.04 -7.22
C ASP A 340 5.29 17.30 -6.10
N GLU A 341 4.73 18.48 -6.06
CA GLU A 341 3.77 18.90 -5.02
C GLU A 341 2.53 17.98 -4.99
N GLU A 342 2.06 17.54 -6.15
CA GLU A 342 0.88 16.66 -6.25
C GLU A 342 1.16 15.26 -5.71
N ARG A 343 2.28 14.65 -6.10
CA ARG A 343 2.71 13.35 -5.56
C ARG A 343 2.95 13.40 -4.05
N PHE A 344 3.53 14.51 -3.58
CA PHE A 344 3.72 14.73 -2.13
C PHE A 344 2.39 14.82 -1.40
N ARG A 345 1.45 15.61 -1.91
CA ARG A 345 0.10 15.77 -1.34
C ARG A 345 -0.63 14.43 -1.28
N GLN A 346 -0.54 13.65 -2.34
CA GLN A 346 -1.16 12.34 -2.42
C GLN A 346 -0.55 11.33 -1.45
N ALA A 347 0.78 11.29 -1.35
CA ALA A 347 1.45 10.45 -0.37
C ALA A 347 1.01 10.78 1.06
N LYS A 348 0.88 12.08 1.37
CA LYS A 348 0.38 12.54 2.68
C LYS A 348 -1.03 12.02 2.95
N LEU A 349 -1.95 12.11 1.96
CA LEU A 349 -3.32 11.60 2.11
C LEU A 349 -3.35 10.10 2.40
N TRP A 350 -2.61 9.30 1.64
CA TRP A 350 -2.50 7.85 1.87
C TRP A 350 -1.95 7.54 3.27
N LEU A 351 -0.91 8.24 3.71
CA LEU A 351 -0.34 8.05 5.05
C LEU A 351 -1.31 8.47 6.16
N GLU A 352 -2.11 9.51 5.94
CA GLU A 352 -3.15 9.92 6.87
C GLU A 352 -4.24 8.86 7.03
N GLN A 353 -4.66 8.22 5.94
CA GLN A 353 -5.63 7.13 5.98
C GLN A 353 -5.05 5.91 6.70
N ALA A 354 -3.85 5.49 6.34
CA ALA A 354 -3.16 4.38 7.00
C ALA A 354 -2.96 4.62 8.51
N ALA A 355 -2.58 5.83 8.90
CA ALA A 355 -2.41 6.21 10.31
C ALA A 355 -3.74 6.19 11.07
N ALA A 356 -4.83 6.68 10.45
CA ALA A 356 -6.18 6.65 11.01
C ALA A 356 -6.71 5.23 11.21
N SER A 357 -6.35 4.30 10.32
CA SER A 357 -6.64 2.86 10.44
C SER A 357 -5.79 2.13 11.48
N GLY A 358 -4.89 2.85 12.16
CA GLY A 358 -4.04 2.29 13.21
C GLY A 358 -2.73 1.66 12.72
N SER A 359 -2.40 1.77 11.42
CA SER A 359 -1.16 1.23 10.87
C SER A 359 0.08 1.81 11.56
N HIS A 360 0.95 0.93 12.04
CA HIS A 360 2.25 1.31 12.62
C HIS A 360 3.10 2.08 11.60
N ASP A 361 3.22 1.54 10.39
CA ASP A 361 4.05 2.13 9.33
C ASP A 361 3.42 3.42 8.80
N GLY A 362 2.08 3.47 8.70
CA GLY A 362 1.36 4.70 8.37
C GLY A 362 1.64 5.83 9.36
N LYS A 363 1.59 5.54 10.67
CA LYS A 363 1.92 6.53 11.72
C LYS A 363 3.38 6.95 11.67
N LEU A 364 4.32 6.02 11.51
CA LEU A 364 5.75 6.29 11.46
C LEU A 364 6.10 7.18 10.27
N TYR A 365 5.64 6.81 9.07
CA TYR A 365 5.96 7.56 7.85
C TYR A 365 5.25 8.90 7.78
N LEU A 366 4.00 8.98 8.24
CA LEU A 366 3.32 10.27 8.39
C LEU A 366 4.06 11.19 9.36
N SER A 367 4.52 10.66 10.50
CA SER A 367 5.30 11.43 11.47
C SER A 367 6.58 11.99 10.85
N ALA A 368 7.32 11.18 10.08
CA ALA A 368 8.53 11.63 9.40
C ALA A 368 8.20 12.75 8.39
N LEU A 369 7.15 12.58 7.61
CA LEU A 369 6.72 13.57 6.63
C LEU A 369 6.33 14.90 7.29
N LEU A 370 5.51 14.84 8.35
CA LEU A 370 5.05 16.03 9.08
C LEU A 370 6.17 16.72 9.85
N ALA A 371 7.15 15.97 10.35
CA ALA A 371 8.29 16.48 11.14
C ALA A 371 9.34 17.21 10.28
N THR A 372 9.50 16.81 9.01
CA THR A 372 10.52 17.37 8.11
C THR A 372 9.98 18.40 7.11
N THR A 373 8.66 18.48 6.97
CA THR A 373 8.00 19.46 6.11
C THR A 373 7.82 20.78 6.88
N PRO A 374 8.19 21.94 6.30
CA PRO A 374 7.90 23.24 6.90
C PRO A 374 6.40 23.46 7.09
N ALA A 375 6.01 24.14 8.18
CA ALA A 375 4.60 24.41 8.50
C ALA A 375 3.85 25.13 7.36
N ALA A 376 4.52 26.04 6.64
CA ALA A 376 3.98 26.73 5.47
C ALA A 376 3.58 25.77 4.33
N ASN A 377 4.20 24.58 4.27
CA ASN A 377 3.97 23.56 3.27
C ASN A 377 3.17 22.37 3.82
N GLY A 378 2.47 22.56 4.93
CA GLY A 378 1.59 21.56 5.53
C GLY A 378 2.26 20.58 6.50
N GLY A 379 3.44 20.93 7.04
CA GLY A 379 4.06 20.23 8.18
C GLY A 379 3.29 20.46 9.47
N ASP A 380 3.28 19.46 10.34
CA ASP A 380 2.68 19.54 11.69
C ASP A 380 3.49 18.72 12.68
N SER A 381 4.49 19.38 13.27
CA SER A 381 5.40 18.75 14.22
C SER A 381 4.71 18.30 15.51
N LYS A 382 3.63 18.96 15.94
CA LYS A 382 2.87 18.54 17.14
C LYS A 382 2.15 17.22 16.88
N ARG A 383 1.50 17.11 15.72
CA ARG A 383 0.84 15.88 15.28
C ARG A 383 1.86 14.75 15.06
N ALA A 384 3.04 15.07 14.48
CA ALA A 384 4.14 14.11 14.34
C ALA A 384 4.55 13.51 15.68
N MET A 385 4.72 14.34 16.72
CA MET A 385 5.06 13.89 18.07
C MET A 385 3.98 12.98 18.67
N SER A 386 2.70 13.34 18.53
CA SER A 386 1.59 12.51 19.02
C SER A 386 1.56 11.11 18.36
N LEU A 387 1.75 11.06 17.05
CA LEU A 387 1.79 9.79 16.30
C LEU A 387 3.00 8.94 16.73
N LEU A 388 4.17 9.57 16.96
CA LEU A 388 5.36 8.86 17.43
C LEU A 388 5.18 8.25 18.82
N ASP A 389 4.44 8.88 19.71
CA ASP A 389 4.17 8.34 21.05
C ASP A 389 3.36 7.05 20.99
N GLU A 390 2.50 6.90 19.97
CA GLU A 390 1.76 5.68 19.71
C GLU A 390 2.64 4.57 19.12
N VAL A 391 3.58 4.92 18.22
CA VAL A 391 4.52 4.01 17.59
C VAL A 391 5.60 3.51 18.53
N TYR A 392 6.11 4.40 19.42
CA TYR A 392 7.27 4.17 20.28
C TYR A 392 7.16 2.93 21.18
N ARG A 393 5.95 2.54 21.55
CA ARG A 393 5.72 1.37 22.42
C ARG A 393 6.21 0.04 21.81
N GLY A 394 6.28 -0.06 20.47
CA GLY A 394 6.70 -1.27 19.75
C GLY A 394 8.14 -1.28 19.23
N VAL A 395 8.82 -0.13 19.20
CA VAL A 395 10.13 0.03 18.53
C VAL A 395 11.11 0.92 19.30
N LYS A 396 11.18 0.75 20.60
CA LYS A 396 11.99 1.58 21.51
C LYS A 396 13.47 1.71 21.13
N ASP A 397 14.02 0.69 20.46
CA ASP A 397 15.46 0.63 20.11
C ASP A 397 15.75 1.10 18.68
N ASP A 398 14.72 1.48 17.91
CA ASP A 398 14.90 2.01 16.57
C ASP A 398 15.35 3.49 16.64
N PRO A 399 16.58 3.82 16.18
CA PRO A 399 17.07 5.20 16.16
C PRO A 399 16.17 6.12 15.32
N THR A 400 15.52 5.61 14.28
CA THR A 400 14.66 6.37 13.36
C THR A 400 13.55 7.13 14.09
N VAL A 401 12.96 6.53 15.13
CA VAL A 401 11.92 7.18 15.93
C VAL A 401 12.47 8.42 16.65
N HIS A 402 13.72 8.35 17.15
CA HIS A 402 14.39 9.49 17.78
C HIS A 402 14.80 10.55 16.76
N GLU A 403 15.29 10.15 15.58
CA GLU A 403 15.60 11.06 14.46
C GLU A 403 14.37 11.90 14.07
N ILE A 404 13.20 11.25 13.90
CA ILE A 404 11.95 11.93 13.57
C ILE A 404 11.50 12.86 14.71
N ARG A 405 11.62 12.42 15.96
CA ARG A 405 11.28 13.23 17.14
C ARG A 405 12.15 14.47 17.25
N ALA A 406 13.45 14.33 17.03
CA ALA A 406 14.39 15.47 17.04
C ALA A 406 14.07 16.48 15.93
N ALA A 407 13.73 16.01 14.72
CA ALA A 407 13.31 16.89 13.64
C ALA A 407 12.02 17.66 13.98
N ALA A 408 11.02 16.98 14.57
CA ALA A 408 9.79 17.62 15.01
C ALA A 408 10.05 18.70 16.07
N GLN A 409 10.90 18.43 17.07
CA GLN A 409 11.29 19.39 18.12
C GLN A 409 12.02 20.60 17.51
N ALA A 410 12.94 20.38 16.58
CA ALA A 410 13.66 21.46 15.90
C ALA A 410 12.71 22.35 15.08
N ASN A 411 11.75 21.76 14.37
CA ASN A 411 10.73 22.52 13.63
C ASN A 411 9.74 23.28 14.53
N MET A 412 9.61 22.89 15.79
CA MET A 412 8.88 23.68 16.81
C MET A 412 9.75 24.78 17.46
N GLY A 413 11.04 24.89 17.11
CA GLY A 413 11.98 25.81 17.68
C GLY A 413 12.64 25.35 19.00
N ASP A 414 12.31 24.14 19.47
CA ASP A 414 12.95 23.57 20.68
C ASP A 414 14.25 22.84 20.30
N PHE A 415 15.25 23.61 19.90
CA PHE A 415 16.56 23.08 19.50
C PHE A 415 17.30 22.41 20.68
N LYS A 416 17.03 22.81 21.92
CA LYS A 416 17.63 22.15 23.08
C LYS A 416 17.13 20.71 23.22
N ALA A 417 15.84 20.52 23.11
CA ALA A 417 15.26 19.16 23.12
C ALA A 417 15.71 18.36 21.88
N ALA A 418 15.71 18.98 20.70
CA ALA A 418 16.15 18.34 19.46
C ALA A 418 17.60 17.81 19.54
N VAL A 419 18.54 18.62 20.06
CA VAL A 419 19.93 18.20 20.28
C VAL A 419 20.02 17.01 21.25
N ASN A 420 19.26 16.99 22.33
CA ASN A 420 19.29 15.91 23.29
C ASN A 420 18.71 14.61 22.66
N THR A 421 17.60 14.73 21.97
CA THR A 421 16.94 13.58 21.30
C THR A 421 17.80 13.03 20.15
N GLU A 422 18.48 13.88 19.37
CA GLU A 422 19.39 13.43 18.32
C GLU A 422 20.63 12.71 18.90
N ARG A 423 21.12 13.13 20.06
CA ARG A 423 22.19 12.39 20.77
C ARG A 423 21.74 11.00 21.22
N GLU A 424 20.48 10.85 21.62
CA GLU A 424 19.90 9.52 21.91
C GLU A 424 19.81 8.66 20.65
N ALA A 425 19.41 9.25 19.51
CA ALA A 425 19.42 8.57 18.22
C ALA A 425 20.84 8.09 17.86
N ILE A 426 21.85 8.96 18.00
CA ILE A 426 23.26 8.64 17.77
C ILE A 426 23.73 7.51 18.68
N HIS A 427 23.38 7.54 19.97
CA HIS A 427 23.77 6.47 20.89
C HIS A 427 23.19 5.12 20.48
N LYS A 428 21.91 5.06 20.13
CA LYS A 428 21.24 3.84 19.66
C LYS A 428 21.79 3.37 18.31
N ALA A 429 21.99 4.29 17.36
CA ALA A 429 22.57 4.00 16.06
C ALA A 429 23.99 3.44 16.19
N GLY A 430 24.79 3.96 17.18
CA GLY A 430 26.10 3.42 17.50
C GLY A 430 26.07 1.96 17.97
N ALA A 431 25.09 1.59 18.78
CA ALA A 431 24.90 0.20 19.20
C ALA A 431 24.56 -0.74 18.02
N LEU A 432 23.90 -0.19 16.98
CA LEU A 432 23.58 -0.89 15.74
C LEU A 432 24.69 -0.78 14.66
N LYS A 433 25.76 -0.06 14.97
CA LYS A 433 26.92 0.20 14.08
C LYS A 433 26.50 0.91 12.76
N TRP A 434 25.49 1.78 12.82
CA TRP A 434 25.09 2.56 11.66
C TRP A 434 26.13 3.60 11.29
N ASP A 435 26.15 4.03 10.02
CA ASP A 435 26.90 5.22 9.61
C ASP A 435 26.35 6.44 10.37
N MET A 436 27.24 7.09 11.12
CA MET A 436 26.91 8.24 11.97
C MET A 436 26.90 9.57 11.22
N THR A 437 27.37 9.61 9.98
CA THR A 437 27.54 10.84 9.24
C THR A 437 26.23 11.64 9.13
N PRO A 438 25.10 11.04 8.68
CA PRO A 438 23.84 11.78 8.56
C PRO A 438 23.29 12.27 9.90
N LEU A 439 23.49 11.49 10.97
CA LEU A 439 23.02 11.84 12.31
C LEU A 439 23.83 13.02 12.88
N ASN A 440 25.14 13.03 12.67
CA ASN A 440 26.01 14.11 13.11
C ASN A 440 25.75 15.42 12.34
N GLU A 441 25.42 15.34 11.04
CA GLU A 441 25.02 16.50 10.24
C GLU A 441 23.73 17.14 10.80
N ARG A 442 22.73 16.35 11.17
CA ARG A 442 21.51 16.85 11.81
C ARG A 442 21.77 17.43 13.19
N LEU A 443 22.61 16.76 13.99
CA LEU A 443 23.01 17.29 15.30
C LEU A 443 23.69 18.65 15.17
N ALA A 444 24.57 18.83 14.17
CA ALA A 444 25.21 20.11 13.91
C ALA A 444 24.20 21.19 13.49
N ALA A 445 23.23 20.86 12.63
CA ALA A 445 22.15 21.76 12.24
C ALA A 445 21.34 22.20 13.46
N TYR A 446 20.88 21.26 14.29
CA TYR A 446 20.11 21.60 15.51
C TYR A 446 20.93 22.40 16.51
N THR A 447 22.23 22.12 16.67
CA THR A 447 23.13 22.90 17.54
C THR A 447 23.29 24.33 17.04
N SER A 448 23.23 24.58 15.74
CA SER A 448 23.27 25.92 15.15
C SER A 448 21.89 26.59 15.05
N GLY A 449 20.84 25.99 15.63
CA GLY A 449 19.48 26.54 15.61
C GLY A 449 18.80 26.44 14.22
N GLN A 450 19.19 25.49 13.41
CA GLN A 450 18.61 25.26 12.09
C GLN A 450 17.76 23.97 12.09
N PRO A 451 16.49 24.03 11.61
CA PRO A 451 15.69 22.83 11.45
C PRO A 451 16.20 21.97 10.28
N TRP A 452 15.98 20.66 10.37
CA TRP A 452 16.26 19.74 9.29
C TRP A 452 15.05 19.62 8.35
N THR A 453 15.25 19.89 7.07
CA THR A 453 14.22 19.82 6.03
C THR A 453 14.45 18.70 5.01
N GLY A 454 15.53 17.91 5.18
CA GLY A 454 15.80 16.72 4.38
C GLY A 454 14.91 15.55 4.75
N THR A 455 14.67 14.62 3.82
CA THR A 455 13.91 13.41 4.12
C THR A 455 14.62 12.53 5.15
N LEU A 456 13.85 11.97 6.08
CA LEU A 456 14.27 10.90 6.99
C LEU A 456 13.82 9.52 6.52
N LEU A 457 12.99 9.49 5.49
CA LEU A 457 12.50 8.26 4.88
C LEU A 457 13.47 7.81 3.78
N ILE A 458 13.75 6.52 3.76
CA ILE A 458 14.62 5.87 2.77
C ILE A 458 13.71 5.00 1.91
N PHE A 459 13.71 5.23 0.60
CA PHE A 459 12.82 4.56 -0.36
C PHE A 459 13.59 3.73 -1.38
#